data_dcffbaab5bad89306a18bbeab81a4311
#
_entry.id   dcffbaab5bad89306a18bbeab81a4311
#
_cell.length_a   1.000
_cell.length_b   1.000
_cell.length_c   1.000
_cell.angle_alpha   90.00
_cell.angle_beta   90.00
_cell.angle_gamma   90.00
#
_symmetry.space_group_name_H-M   'P 1'
#
loop_
_entity.id
_entity.type
_entity.pdbx_description
1 polymer ?
#
loop_
_entity_poly.entity_id
_entity_poly.type
_entity_poly.pdbx_seq_one_letter_code
_entity_poly.pdbx_strand_id
1 'polypeptide(L)'
;IYKDFPEKEDGEDDDTTIKVAIIGKPNVGKSSLINKLLGENRAIVSDIAGTTRDAIDTNLENEYGKYVFIDTAGIRRKSKVKESIEKFSIMRTLLAVERADVCLMMIDALEGVTDQDAKIAGEAHEAGKGIIIVVNKWDEYEKETGTLEKYKKEIYNKLSYLSYAPII
;
A
#
# COMPACT_ATOMS: atom_id res chain seq x y z
N ILE A 1 -38.85 29.72 -11.72
CA ILE A 1 -39.14 28.32 -12.06
C ILE A 1 -37.87 27.52 -11.86
N TYR A 2 -37.66 27.03 -10.64
CA TYR A 2 -36.61 26.07 -10.33
C TYR A 2 -37.32 24.77 -10.00
N LYS A 3 -37.25 23.77 -10.89
CA LYS A 3 -37.63 22.41 -10.62
C LYS A 3 -36.59 21.49 -11.22
N ASP A 4 -36.18 20.54 -10.38
CA ASP A 4 -35.52 19.29 -10.67
C ASP A 4 -34.02 19.38 -11.03
N PHE A 5 -33.19 19.64 -10.01
CA PHE A 5 -31.93 18.97 -9.91
C PHE A 5 -32.19 17.63 -9.20
N PRO A 6 -31.72 16.49 -9.74
CA PRO A 6 -31.76 15.26 -9.01
C PRO A 6 -30.90 15.43 -7.75
N GLU A 7 -31.51 15.13 -6.60
CA GLU A 7 -30.79 15.00 -5.36
C GLU A 7 -29.66 14.01 -5.60
N LYS A 8 -28.41 14.45 -5.35
CA LYS A 8 -27.30 13.55 -5.20
C LYS A 8 -27.73 12.61 -4.07
N GLU A 9 -27.86 11.33 -4.37
CA GLU A 9 -27.78 10.30 -3.34
C GLU A 9 -26.44 10.49 -2.66
N ASP A 10 -26.48 11.06 -1.48
CA ASP A 10 -25.38 11.15 -0.53
C ASP A 10 -24.98 9.72 -0.13
N GLY A 11 -24.15 9.08 -0.96
CA GLY A 11 -23.17 8.17 -0.43
C GLY A 11 -22.24 9.05 0.39
N GLU A 12 -22.43 9.08 1.69
CA GLU A 12 -21.49 9.67 2.63
C GLU A 12 -20.11 9.05 2.36
N ASP A 13 -19.31 9.67 1.50
CA ASP A 13 -17.86 9.60 1.58
C ASP A 13 -17.56 10.21 2.95
N ASP A 14 -17.48 9.37 3.97
CA ASP A 14 -17.08 9.76 5.31
C ASP A 14 -15.68 10.36 5.12
N ASP A 15 -15.62 11.69 5.19
CA ASP A 15 -14.44 12.52 4.88
C ASP A 15 -13.21 12.16 5.75
N THR A 16 -13.40 11.19 6.64
CA THR A 16 -12.42 10.65 7.58
C THR A 16 -11.80 9.31 7.14
N THR A 17 -12.26 8.69 6.04
CA THR A 17 -11.77 7.38 5.59
C THR A 17 -10.52 7.53 4.73
N ILE A 18 -9.42 6.90 5.16
CA ILE A 18 -8.13 6.95 4.46
C ILE A 18 -8.01 5.77 3.49
N LYS A 19 -7.76 6.07 2.22
CA LYS A 19 -7.52 5.05 1.18
C LYS A 19 -6.03 4.69 1.14
N VAL A 20 -5.72 3.41 1.32
CA VAL A 20 -4.36 2.90 1.46
C VAL A 20 -4.04 1.91 0.35
N ALA A 21 -2.97 2.15 -0.39
CA ALA A 21 -2.40 1.17 -1.31
C ALA A 21 -1.15 0.53 -0.71
N ILE A 22 -1.02 -0.79 -0.82
CA ILE A 22 0.21 -1.51 -0.46
C ILE A 22 0.98 -1.79 -1.75
N ILE A 23 2.14 -1.17 -1.91
CA ILE A 23 2.98 -1.24 -3.10
C ILE A 23 4.35 -1.84 -2.77
N GLY A 24 5.04 -2.30 -3.77
CA GLY A 24 6.36 -2.92 -3.66
C GLY A 24 6.50 -4.08 -4.64
N LYS A 25 7.73 -4.54 -4.83
CA LYS A 25 8.04 -5.66 -5.72
C LYS A 25 7.39 -6.98 -5.26
N PRO A 26 7.35 -8.02 -6.11
CA PRO A 26 6.85 -9.34 -5.71
C PRO A 26 7.63 -9.92 -4.52
N ASN A 27 6.95 -10.69 -3.68
CA ASN A 27 7.53 -11.45 -2.55
C ASN A 27 8.12 -10.62 -1.38
N VAL A 28 7.89 -9.32 -1.33
CA VAL A 28 8.30 -8.49 -0.18
C VAL A 28 7.40 -8.66 1.06
N GLY A 29 6.29 -9.42 0.94
CA GLY A 29 5.39 -9.72 2.06
C GLY A 29 4.09 -8.91 2.08
N LYS A 30 3.67 -8.28 0.96
CA LYS A 30 2.41 -7.53 0.87
C LYS A 30 1.19 -8.34 1.30
N SER A 31 1.09 -9.58 0.82
CA SER A 31 -0.02 -10.49 1.17
C SER A 31 0.00 -10.87 2.64
N SER A 32 1.17 -11.07 3.22
CA SER A 32 1.32 -11.40 4.65
C SER A 32 0.90 -10.22 5.52
N LEU A 33 1.29 -9.00 5.13
CA LEU A 33 0.90 -7.79 5.85
C LEU A 33 -0.62 -7.61 5.83
N ILE A 34 -1.25 -7.68 4.65
CA ILE A 34 -2.70 -7.50 4.54
C ILE A 34 -3.46 -8.57 5.30
N ASN A 35 -3.03 -9.84 5.21
CA ASN A 35 -3.68 -10.92 5.94
C ASN A 35 -3.57 -10.74 7.46
N LYS A 36 -2.44 -10.24 7.95
CA LYS A 36 -2.26 -9.95 9.37
C LYS A 36 -3.16 -8.81 9.83
N LEU A 37 -3.19 -7.70 9.09
CA LEU A 37 -4.04 -6.55 9.39
C LEU A 37 -5.53 -6.91 9.42
N LEU A 38 -5.97 -7.72 8.46
CA LEU A 38 -7.38 -8.17 8.36
C LEU A 38 -7.75 -9.29 9.35
N GLY A 39 -6.77 -10.00 9.89
CA GLY A 39 -6.94 -11.06 10.88
C GLY A 39 -6.93 -10.61 12.33
N GLU A 40 -6.67 -9.33 12.61
CA GLU A 40 -6.67 -8.82 13.98
C GLU A 40 -8.08 -8.74 14.57
N ASN A 41 -8.28 -9.32 15.75
CA ASN A 41 -9.60 -9.44 16.42
C ASN A 41 -10.25 -8.10 16.83
N ARG A 42 -9.56 -6.97 16.60
CA ARG A 42 -10.03 -5.62 16.94
C ARG A 42 -10.47 -4.82 15.72
N ALA A 43 -10.47 -5.43 14.54
CA ALA A 43 -10.83 -4.77 13.29
C ALA A 43 -12.14 -5.32 12.73
N ILE A 44 -13.04 -4.43 12.33
CA ILE A 44 -14.20 -4.76 11.51
C ILE A 44 -13.76 -4.74 10.06
N VAL A 45 -13.93 -5.86 9.36
CA VAL A 45 -13.47 -6.04 7.99
C VAL A 45 -14.65 -6.35 7.08
N SER A 46 -14.75 -5.65 5.95
CA SER A 46 -15.71 -5.97 4.90
C SER A 46 -15.08 -5.73 3.51
N ASP A 47 -15.32 -6.66 2.60
CA ASP A 47 -14.87 -6.53 1.21
C ASP A 47 -15.89 -5.73 0.40
N ILE A 48 -15.40 -4.81 -0.42
CA ILE A 48 -16.21 -3.98 -1.32
C ILE A 48 -15.77 -4.25 -2.76
N ALA A 49 -16.75 -4.42 -3.66
CA ALA A 49 -16.46 -4.46 -5.08
C ALA A 49 -15.86 -3.12 -5.54
N GLY A 50 -14.64 -3.15 -6.04
CA GLY A 50 -13.99 -1.97 -6.61
C GLY A 50 -14.64 -1.55 -7.94
N THR A 51 -14.34 -0.34 -8.37
CA THR A 51 -14.87 0.24 -9.63
C THR A 51 -14.32 -0.42 -10.89
N THR A 52 -13.27 -1.22 -10.80
CA THR A 52 -12.70 -2.02 -11.90
C THR A 52 -13.14 -3.48 -11.78
N ARG A 53 -13.40 -4.14 -12.91
CA ARG A 53 -14.05 -5.45 -13.05
C ARG A 53 -13.51 -6.59 -12.16
N ASP A 54 -12.30 -6.44 -11.57
CA ASP A 54 -11.63 -7.46 -10.74
C ASP A 54 -10.97 -6.88 -9.47
N ALA A 55 -11.15 -5.61 -9.18
CA ALA A 55 -10.61 -5.01 -7.98
C ALA A 55 -11.57 -5.24 -6.80
N ILE A 56 -11.06 -5.77 -5.71
CA ILE A 56 -11.77 -5.84 -4.44
C ILE A 56 -10.98 -5.01 -3.45
N ASP A 57 -11.63 -4.00 -2.92
CA ASP A 57 -11.11 -3.19 -1.84
C ASP A 57 -11.60 -3.78 -0.51
N THR A 58 -10.86 -3.54 0.56
CA THR A 58 -11.23 -4.04 1.87
C THR A 58 -11.27 -2.90 2.86
N ASN A 59 -12.43 -2.69 3.48
CA ASN A 59 -12.59 -1.79 4.60
C ASN A 59 -12.00 -2.41 5.86
N LEU A 60 -11.31 -1.58 6.62
CA LEU A 60 -10.82 -1.90 7.95
C LEU A 60 -11.16 -0.74 8.88
N GLU A 61 -11.89 -1.01 9.93
CA GLU A 61 -12.22 -0.06 10.99
C GLU A 61 -11.67 -0.56 12.32
N ASN A 62 -10.96 0.30 13.03
CA ASN A 62 -10.41 0.01 14.35
C ASN A 62 -10.45 1.26 15.23
N GLU A 63 -9.88 1.17 16.43
CA GLU A 63 -9.81 2.28 17.40
C GLU A 63 -9.06 3.53 16.89
N TYR A 64 -8.23 3.40 15.84
CA TYR A 64 -7.44 4.49 15.25
C TYR A 64 -8.12 5.17 14.07
N GLY A 65 -9.14 4.54 13.48
CA GLY A 65 -9.88 5.13 12.36
C GLY A 65 -10.42 4.14 11.35
N LYS A 66 -10.85 4.70 10.22
CA LYS A 66 -11.42 3.95 9.09
C LYS A 66 -10.45 3.99 7.90
N TYR A 67 -10.20 2.85 7.33
CA TYR A 67 -9.26 2.66 6.23
C TYR A 67 -9.91 1.84 5.11
N VAL A 68 -9.57 2.14 3.87
CA VAL A 68 -9.89 1.30 2.71
C VAL A 68 -8.60 0.84 2.07
N PHE A 69 -8.31 -0.44 2.13
CA PHE A 69 -7.17 -1.03 1.43
C PHE A 69 -7.55 -1.34 -0.01
N ILE A 70 -6.85 -0.70 -0.94
CA ILE A 70 -7.13 -0.75 -2.38
C ILE A 70 -6.59 -2.03 -3.00
N ASP A 71 -7.38 -2.67 -3.86
CA ASP A 71 -7.03 -3.87 -4.66
C ASP A 71 -6.44 -5.04 -3.84
N THR A 72 -7.02 -5.32 -2.70
CA THR A 72 -6.58 -6.43 -1.83
C THR A 72 -6.69 -7.79 -2.51
N ALA A 73 -7.66 -7.99 -3.41
CA ALA A 73 -7.80 -9.23 -4.19
C ALA A 73 -6.59 -9.45 -5.11
N GLY A 74 -6.07 -8.41 -5.73
CA GLY A 74 -4.85 -8.50 -6.54
C GLY A 74 -3.64 -8.94 -5.71
N ILE A 75 -3.51 -8.43 -4.50
CA ILE A 75 -2.44 -8.80 -3.56
C ILE A 75 -2.59 -10.27 -3.12
N ARG A 76 -3.81 -10.70 -2.74
CA ARG A 76 -4.09 -12.06 -2.27
C ARG A 76 -3.95 -13.12 -3.37
N ARG A 77 -4.38 -12.82 -4.61
CA ARG A 77 -4.28 -13.77 -5.74
C ARG A 77 -2.84 -14.08 -6.14
N LYS A 78 -1.94 -13.09 -6.10
CA LYS A 78 -0.52 -13.24 -6.47
C LYS A 78 0.25 -14.18 -5.54
N SER A 79 -0.20 -14.39 -4.32
CA SER A 79 0.42 -15.36 -3.41
C SER A 79 0.24 -16.81 -3.88
N LYS A 80 -0.68 -17.07 -4.82
CA LYS A 80 -1.07 -18.40 -5.29
C LYS A 80 -0.57 -18.77 -6.69
N VAL A 81 -0.04 -17.81 -7.48
CA VAL A 81 0.34 -18.02 -8.89
C VAL A 81 1.77 -17.56 -9.11
N LYS A 82 2.65 -18.51 -9.45
CA LYS A 82 4.01 -18.25 -9.92
C LYS A 82 4.00 -17.90 -11.41
N GLU A 83 4.80 -16.88 -11.77
CA GLU A 83 5.36 -16.65 -13.11
C GLU A 83 4.38 -16.43 -14.29
N SER A 84 3.89 -15.26 -14.53
CA SER A 84 3.74 -14.67 -15.90
C SER A 84 3.14 -13.26 -15.94
N ILE A 85 3.13 -12.52 -14.84
CA ILE A 85 2.27 -11.35 -14.71
C ILE A 85 3.04 -10.08 -14.29
N GLU A 86 4.31 -9.92 -14.67
CA GLU A 86 5.05 -8.71 -14.29
C GLU A 86 4.42 -7.42 -14.86
N LYS A 87 4.04 -7.42 -16.14
CA LYS A 87 3.44 -6.24 -16.78
C LYS A 87 2.05 -5.89 -16.21
N PHE A 88 1.20 -6.89 -15.98
CA PHE A 88 -0.09 -6.67 -15.32
C PHE A 88 0.04 -6.25 -13.86
N SER A 89 1.14 -6.65 -13.21
CA SER A 89 1.45 -6.25 -11.84
C SER A 89 1.73 -4.76 -11.71
N ILE A 90 2.50 -4.19 -12.64
CA ILE A 90 2.85 -2.76 -12.64
C ILE A 90 1.59 -1.93 -12.90
N MET A 91 0.80 -2.27 -13.93
CA MET A 91 -0.42 -1.55 -14.26
C MET A 91 -1.40 -1.51 -13.07
N ARG A 92 -1.60 -2.64 -12.38
CA ARG A 92 -2.45 -2.68 -11.18
C ARG A 92 -1.90 -1.85 -10.03
N THR A 93 -0.59 -1.85 -9.85
CA THR A 93 0.06 -1.01 -8.85
C THR A 93 -0.20 0.47 -9.13
N LEU A 94 -0.07 0.91 -10.38
CA LEU A 94 -0.36 2.29 -10.76
C LEU A 94 -1.82 2.67 -10.52
N LEU A 95 -2.77 1.80 -10.91
CA LEU A 95 -4.19 2.03 -10.65
C LEU A 95 -4.53 2.10 -9.15
N ALA A 96 -3.87 1.28 -8.33
CA ALA A 96 -4.04 1.34 -6.89
C ALA A 96 -3.46 2.64 -6.31
N VAL A 97 -2.29 3.07 -6.78
CA VAL A 97 -1.67 4.35 -6.40
C VAL A 97 -2.59 5.53 -6.73
N GLU A 98 -3.16 5.58 -7.93
CA GLU A 98 -4.07 6.66 -8.34
C GLU A 98 -5.25 6.83 -7.38
N ARG A 99 -5.81 5.72 -6.89
CA ARG A 99 -6.99 5.70 -6.03
C ARG A 99 -6.68 5.90 -4.54
N ALA A 100 -5.43 5.76 -4.13
CA ALA A 100 -5.01 5.87 -2.74
C ALA A 100 -4.75 7.32 -2.31
N ASP A 101 -4.85 7.57 -1.01
CA ASP A 101 -4.37 8.77 -0.34
C ASP A 101 -2.95 8.57 0.17
N VAL A 102 -2.69 7.35 0.68
CA VAL A 102 -1.40 6.94 1.25
C VAL A 102 -0.95 5.62 0.64
N CYS A 103 0.34 5.53 0.31
CA CYS A 103 0.99 4.31 -0.17
C CYS A 103 1.94 3.75 0.91
N LEU A 104 1.74 2.48 1.27
CA LEU A 104 2.71 1.71 2.06
C LEU A 104 3.71 1.06 1.10
N MET A 105 4.90 1.64 0.99
CA MET A 105 5.98 1.13 0.14
C MET A 105 6.76 0.06 0.91
N MET A 106 6.55 -1.21 0.56
CA MET A 106 7.22 -2.33 1.23
C MET A 106 8.57 -2.66 0.58
N ILE A 107 9.58 -2.80 1.43
CA ILE A 107 10.94 -3.17 1.07
C ILE A 107 11.32 -4.43 1.86
N ASP A 108 12.03 -5.35 1.21
CA ASP A 108 12.63 -6.51 1.87
C ASP A 108 13.94 -6.11 2.54
N ALA A 109 14.05 -6.29 3.86
CA ALA A 109 15.24 -5.92 4.62
C ALA A 109 16.52 -6.61 4.14
N LEU A 110 16.40 -7.87 3.69
CA LEU A 110 17.54 -8.67 3.26
C LEU A 110 18.11 -8.24 1.90
N GLU A 111 17.21 -7.79 0.99
CA GLU A 111 17.63 -7.32 -0.32
C GLU A 111 17.99 -5.83 -0.34
N GLY A 112 17.47 -5.06 0.60
CA GLY A 112 17.56 -3.61 0.61
C GLY A 112 16.76 -2.96 -0.51
N VAL A 113 17.02 -1.68 -0.78
CA VAL A 113 16.37 -0.94 -1.87
C VAL A 113 16.99 -1.32 -3.21
N THR A 114 16.14 -1.82 -4.12
CA THR A 114 16.51 -2.15 -5.51
C THR A 114 16.02 -1.08 -6.48
N ASP A 115 16.49 -1.14 -7.73
CA ASP A 115 16.04 -0.21 -8.79
C ASP A 115 14.53 -0.35 -9.07
N GLN A 116 13.99 -1.55 -8.91
CA GLN A 116 12.54 -1.79 -9.03
C GLN A 116 11.77 -1.10 -7.91
N ASP A 117 12.28 -1.14 -6.67
CA ASP A 117 11.70 -0.43 -5.54
C ASP A 117 11.72 1.08 -5.77
N ALA A 118 12.84 1.62 -6.23
CA ALA A 118 12.98 3.04 -6.55
C ALA A 118 12.00 3.48 -7.63
N LYS A 119 11.79 2.67 -8.66
CA LYS A 119 10.82 2.95 -9.72
C LYS A 119 9.39 2.99 -9.21
N ILE A 120 8.98 1.98 -8.43
CA ILE A 120 7.63 1.91 -7.85
C ILE A 120 7.37 3.08 -6.90
N ALA A 121 8.35 3.39 -6.05
CA ALA A 121 8.27 4.51 -5.12
C ALA A 121 8.21 5.87 -5.85
N GLY A 122 8.94 6.00 -6.96
CA GLY A 122 8.91 7.19 -7.83
C GLY A 122 7.54 7.45 -8.42
N GLU A 123 6.85 6.43 -8.89
CA GLU A 123 5.48 6.55 -9.43
C GLU A 123 4.50 7.07 -8.35
N ALA A 124 4.59 6.54 -7.12
CA ALA A 124 3.75 7.02 -6.02
C ALA A 124 4.06 8.46 -5.61
N HIS A 125 5.35 8.84 -5.65
CA HIS A 125 5.80 10.20 -5.37
C HIS A 125 5.30 11.19 -6.43
N GLU A 126 5.45 10.87 -7.71
CA GLU A 126 4.98 11.70 -8.83
C GLU A 126 3.46 11.86 -8.84
N ALA A 127 2.72 10.83 -8.37
CA ALA A 127 1.27 10.91 -8.17
C ALA A 127 0.86 11.78 -6.97
N GLY A 128 1.81 12.34 -6.22
CA GLY A 128 1.54 13.24 -5.09
C GLY A 128 0.93 12.55 -3.87
N LYS A 129 1.15 11.25 -3.71
CA LYS A 129 0.59 10.47 -2.59
C LYS A 129 1.44 10.57 -1.33
N GLY A 130 0.79 10.46 -0.17
CA GLY A 130 1.52 10.21 1.08
C GLY A 130 2.25 8.87 0.99
N ILE A 131 3.49 8.80 1.46
CA ILE A 131 4.29 7.57 1.40
C ILE A 131 4.83 7.24 2.78
N ILE A 132 4.66 5.98 3.17
CA ILE A 132 5.29 5.38 4.34
C ILE A 132 6.13 4.20 3.84
N ILE A 133 7.41 4.18 4.20
CA ILE A 133 8.32 3.09 3.85
C ILE A 133 8.23 2.02 4.95
N VAL A 134 7.87 0.80 4.55
CA VAL A 134 7.74 -0.35 5.45
C VAL A 134 8.85 -1.34 5.15
N VAL A 135 9.76 -1.53 6.09
CA VAL A 135 10.87 -2.49 5.98
C VAL A 135 10.44 -3.82 6.59
N ASN A 136 10.12 -4.77 5.73
CA ASN A 136 9.67 -6.10 6.12
C ASN A 136 10.83 -7.09 6.25
N LYS A 137 10.62 -8.20 6.97
CA LYS A 137 11.60 -9.24 7.29
C LYS A 137 12.79 -8.71 8.10
N TRP A 138 12.57 -7.65 8.86
CA TRP A 138 13.58 -7.05 9.71
C TRP A 138 14.06 -8.00 10.82
N ASP A 139 13.25 -8.96 11.22
CA ASP A 139 13.57 -10.04 12.16
C ASP A 139 14.67 -10.96 11.64
N GLU A 140 14.75 -11.18 10.34
CA GLU A 140 15.76 -12.01 9.67
C GLU A 140 17.07 -11.25 9.38
N TYR A 141 17.09 -9.93 9.51
CA TYR A 141 18.27 -9.11 9.24
C TYR A 141 19.25 -9.15 10.42
N GLU A 142 20.56 -9.36 10.13
CA GLU A 142 21.61 -9.31 11.15
C GLU A 142 21.75 -7.92 11.74
N LYS A 143 21.73 -7.82 13.08
CA LYS A 143 21.68 -6.57 13.80
C LYS A 143 22.91 -6.41 14.70
N GLU A 144 23.55 -5.26 14.57
CA GLU A 144 24.61 -4.78 15.44
C GLU A 144 24.22 -3.39 16.00
N THR A 145 25.04 -2.86 16.87
CA THR A 145 24.84 -1.49 17.37
C THR A 145 24.85 -0.49 16.22
N GLY A 146 23.77 0.30 16.09
CA GLY A 146 23.64 1.32 15.05
C GLY A 146 23.15 0.80 13.68
N THR A 147 22.81 -0.48 13.55
CA THR A 147 22.30 -1.07 12.28
C THR A 147 21.07 -0.34 11.77
N LEU A 148 20.11 -0.03 12.64
CA LEU A 148 18.87 0.64 12.23
C LEU A 148 19.14 2.01 11.59
N GLU A 149 20.00 2.81 12.20
CA GLU A 149 20.33 4.16 11.69
C GLU A 149 21.11 4.09 10.37
N LYS A 150 22.02 3.13 10.23
CA LYS A 150 22.74 2.89 8.97
C LYS A 150 21.77 2.48 7.87
N TYR A 151 20.86 1.56 8.16
CA TYR A 151 19.87 1.05 7.22
C TYR A 151 18.92 2.15 6.74
N LYS A 152 18.40 2.97 7.65
CA LYS A 152 17.58 4.15 7.31
C LYS A 152 18.33 5.12 6.40
N LYS A 153 19.59 5.38 6.71
CA LYS A 153 20.45 6.26 5.90
C LYS A 153 20.65 5.70 4.48
N GLU A 154 20.83 4.39 4.33
CA GLU A 154 20.95 3.75 3.02
C GLU A 154 19.65 3.86 2.21
N ILE A 155 18.49 3.68 2.85
CA ILE A 155 17.20 3.89 2.19
C ILE A 155 17.09 5.33 1.68
N TYR A 156 17.33 6.33 2.52
CA TYR A 156 17.21 7.73 2.13
C TYR A 156 18.27 8.15 1.09
N ASN A 157 19.43 7.51 1.06
CA ASN A 157 20.42 7.75 0.01
C ASN A 157 19.95 7.24 -1.36
N LYS A 158 19.30 6.08 -1.39
CA LYS A 158 18.75 5.49 -2.62
C LYS A 158 17.43 6.10 -3.06
N LEU A 159 16.61 6.54 -2.09
CA LEU A 159 15.31 7.18 -2.29
C LEU A 159 15.36 8.64 -1.80
N SER A 160 16.31 9.43 -2.30
CA SER A 160 16.56 10.80 -1.82
C SER A 160 15.34 11.73 -1.94
N TYR A 161 14.48 11.49 -2.93
CA TYR A 161 13.22 12.21 -3.12
C TYR A 161 12.15 11.84 -2.09
N LEU A 162 12.36 10.80 -1.28
CA LEU A 162 11.47 10.37 -0.19
C LEU A 162 12.04 10.67 1.20
N SER A 163 12.94 11.63 1.34
CA SER A 163 13.55 11.98 2.63
C SER A 163 12.52 12.44 3.69
N TYR A 164 11.33 12.82 3.28
CA TYR A 164 10.20 13.18 4.15
C TYR A 164 9.38 11.97 4.61
N ALA A 165 9.49 10.82 3.93
CA ALA A 165 8.67 9.64 4.21
C ALA A 165 9.16 8.94 5.48
N PRO A 166 8.27 8.64 6.44
CA PRO A 166 8.66 7.86 7.61
C PRO A 166 9.03 6.43 7.22
N ILE A 167 9.98 5.85 7.95
CA ILE A 167 10.40 4.45 7.82
C ILE A 167 9.99 3.71 9.08
N ILE A 168 9.24 2.62 8.90
CA ILE A 168 8.78 1.72 9.97
C ILE A 168 9.20 0.29 9.70
#